data_b901e6bda4a6cacf5986dc74e3cf85a5
#
_entry.id   b901e6bda4a6cacf5986dc74e3cf85a5
#
_cell.length_a   1.000
_cell.length_b   1.000
_cell.length_c   1.000
_cell.angle_alpha   90.00
_cell.angle_beta   90.00
_cell.angle_gamma   90.00
#
_symmetry.space_group_name_H-M   'P 1'
#
loop_
_entity.id
_entity.type
_entity.pdbx_description
1 polymer ?
#
loop_
_entity_poly.entity_id
_entity_poly.type
_entity_poly.pdbx_seq_one_letter_code
_entity_poly.pdbx_strand_id
1 'polypeptide(L)'
;MMVTNLISNPRLNVRLKPGEDTPISTIGKQAGAAYWCTVWLDVSGGSITISNCPGIFSKSQRIGWAFTATSPNPMSLSYTVVSGSPTVKVWYMVLCKLDEYQANKALIDGLYWFDGDTMPRA
;
A
#
# COMPACT_ATOMS: atom_id res chain seq x y z
N MET A 1 6.74 -21.15 -4.33
CA MET A 1 6.79 -20.22 -3.17
C MET A 1 5.50 -19.41 -3.12
N MET A 2 4.94 -19.25 -1.95
CA MET A 2 3.76 -18.42 -1.76
C MET A 2 4.14 -17.08 -1.16
N VAL A 3 3.37 -16.05 -1.51
CA VAL A 3 3.49 -14.72 -0.92
C VAL A 3 2.23 -14.48 -0.09
N THR A 4 2.39 -13.95 1.11
CA THR A 4 1.26 -13.64 1.98
C THR A 4 0.96 -12.15 1.91
N ASN A 5 -0.26 -11.79 1.53
CA ASN A 5 -0.74 -10.43 1.68
C ASN A 5 -1.17 -10.21 3.13
N LEU A 6 -0.45 -9.36 3.83
CA LEU A 6 -0.67 -9.10 5.25
C LEU A 6 -1.80 -8.11 5.52
N ILE A 7 -2.42 -7.56 4.48
CA ILE A 7 -3.60 -6.71 4.61
C ILE A 7 -4.82 -7.62 4.79
N SER A 8 -5.55 -7.45 5.88
CA SER A 8 -6.70 -8.31 6.19
C SER A 8 -7.89 -8.07 5.25
N ASN A 9 -7.99 -6.89 4.65
CA ASN A 9 -9.00 -6.58 3.63
C ASN A 9 -8.32 -5.84 2.48
N PRO A 10 -7.73 -6.57 1.52
CA PRO A 10 -6.95 -5.95 0.44
C PRO A 10 -7.77 -5.13 -0.55
N ARG A 11 -9.07 -5.32 -0.59
CA ARG A 11 -9.99 -4.49 -1.40
C ARG A 11 -10.52 -3.37 -0.51
N LEU A 12 -9.69 -2.38 -0.25
CA LEU A 12 -9.95 -1.35 0.75
C LEU A 12 -11.14 -0.47 0.43
N ASN A 13 -11.18 0.10 -0.77
CA ASN A 13 -12.23 1.01 -1.19
C ASN A 13 -12.45 2.15 -0.19
N VAL A 14 -11.36 2.77 0.25
CA VAL A 14 -11.41 3.84 1.25
C VAL A 14 -11.02 5.19 0.64
N ARG A 15 -11.71 6.24 1.08
CA ARG A 15 -11.39 7.61 0.72
C ARG A 15 -10.50 8.19 1.81
N LEU A 16 -9.32 8.67 1.43
CA LEU A 16 -8.40 9.28 2.38
C LEU A 16 -8.78 10.74 2.65
N LYS A 17 -8.43 11.22 3.83
CA LYS A 17 -8.59 12.62 4.23
C LYS A 17 -7.22 13.28 4.37
N PRO A 18 -7.10 14.57 4.01
CA PRO A 18 -5.82 15.26 4.12
C PRO A 18 -5.37 15.35 5.57
N GLY A 19 -4.13 14.91 5.84
CA GLY A 19 -3.53 14.99 7.15
C GLY A 19 -4.08 14.05 8.21
N GLU A 20 -5.13 13.27 7.92
CA GLU A 20 -5.68 12.29 8.86
C GLU A 20 -5.14 10.90 8.55
N ASP A 21 -4.72 10.20 9.61
CA ASP A 21 -4.26 8.82 9.49
C ASP A 21 -5.45 7.87 9.37
N THR A 22 -5.46 7.08 8.32
CA THR A 22 -6.46 6.02 8.12
C THR A 22 -5.78 4.68 8.40
N PRO A 23 -6.09 4.02 9.54
CA PRO A 23 -5.44 2.75 9.86
C PRO A 23 -5.91 1.64 8.92
N ILE A 24 -4.94 0.84 8.45
CA ILE A 24 -5.19 -0.32 7.60
C ILE A 24 -4.85 -1.56 8.40
N SER A 25 -5.83 -2.42 8.59
CA SER A 25 -5.66 -3.64 9.37
C SER A 25 -4.63 -4.56 8.73
N THR A 26 -3.64 -4.99 9.51
CA THR A 26 -2.57 -5.87 9.05
C THR A 26 -2.49 -7.12 9.93
N ILE A 27 -2.01 -8.21 9.37
CA ILE A 27 -1.83 -9.48 10.06
C ILE A 27 -0.34 -9.78 10.12
N GLY A 28 0.19 -9.97 11.33
CA GLY A 28 1.55 -10.45 11.51
C GLY A 28 2.66 -9.45 11.16
N LYS A 29 2.35 -8.16 11.05
CA LYS A 29 3.37 -7.15 10.85
C LYS A 29 4.24 -7.01 12.10
N GLN A 30 5.55 -6.97 11.92
CA GLN A 30 6.52 -6.97 13.01
C GLN A 30 7.42 -5.74 12.94
N ALA A 31 7.73 -5.16 14.11
CA ALA A 31 8.71 -4.07 14.19
C ALA A 31 10.10 -4.58 13.79
N GLY A 32 10.83 -3.76 13.04
CA GLY A 32 12.17 -4.08 12.56
C GLY A 32 12.21 -4.93 11.29
N ALA A 33 11.08 -5.43 10.80
CA ALA A 33 11.03 -6.22 9.57
C ALA A 33 10.87 -5.31 8.34
N ALA A 34 11.41 -5.75 7.22
CA ALA A 34 11.31 -5.05 5.95
C ALA A 34 10.14 -5.58 5.12
N TYR A 35 9.38 -4.66 4.53
CA TYR A 35 8.17 -4.97 3.76
C TYR A 35 8.17 -4.27 2.41
N TRP A 36 7.36 -4.81 1.52
CA TRP A 36 6.96 -4.18 0.27
C TRP A 36 5.47 -3.87 0.32
N CYS A 37 5.11 -2.65 -0.06
CA CYS A 37 3.72 -2.22 -0.10
C CYS A 37 3.37 -1.71 -1.49
N THR A 38 2.19 -2.09 -1.98
CA THR A 38 1.63 -1.61 -3.24
C THR A 38 0.22 -1.12 -3.00
N VAL A 39 -0.11 0.07 -3.53
CA VAL A 39 -1.48 0.59 -3.45
C VAL A 39 -1.95 1.04 -4.83
N TRP A 40 -3.22 0.77 -5.14
CA TRP A 40 -3.93 1.36 -6.26
C TRP A 40 -4.72 2.54 -5.76
N LEU A 41 -4.46 3.72 -6.33
CA LEU A 41 -5.13 4.93 -5.89
C LEU A 41 -5.66 5.75 -7.06
N ASP A 42 -6.73 6.51 -6.76
CA ASP A 42 -7.25 7.55 -7.62
C ASP A 42 -6.92 8.89 -6.99
N VAL A 43 -6.27 9.77 -7.76
CA VAL A 43 -6.01 11.15 -7.37
C VAL A 43 -6.57 12.05 -8.46
N SER A 44 -7.35 13.05 -8.06
CA SER A 44 -7.90 14.05 -8.99
C SER A 44 -8.00 15.41 -8.32
N GLY A 45 -7.87 16.47 -9.10
CA GLY A 45 -8.04 17.84 -8.63
C GLY A 45 -6.79 18.48 -8.00
N GLY A 46 -5.64 17.83 -8.05
CA GLY A 46 -4.40 18.39 -7.51
C GLY A 46 -3.31 17.34 -7.39
N SER A 47 -2.29 17.63 -6.62
CA SER A 47 -1.17 16.73 -6.36
C SER A 47 -0.95 16.54 -4.87
N ILE A 48 -0.42 15.36 -4.50
CA ILE A 48 -0.28 14.93 -3.11
C ILE A 48 1.03 14.17 -2.89
N THR A 49 1.40 14.06 -1.61
CA THR A 49 2.34 13.03 -1.14
C THR A 49 1.58 12.08 -0.23
N ILE A 50 1.98 10.81 -0.24
CA ILE A 50 1.39 9.77 0.64
C ILE A 50 2.32 9.56 1.82
N SER A 51 1.77 9.34 3.01
CA SER A 51 2.56 9.10 4.22
C SER A 51 3.50 7.90 4.03
N ASN A 52 4.78 8.08 4.39
CA ASN A 52 5.83 7.05 4.31
C ASN A 52 6.12 6.52 2.90
N CYS A 53 5.62 7.17 1.87
CA CYS A 53 5.84 6.79 0.48
C CYS A 53 6.54 7.93 -0.26
N PRO A 54 7.66 7.67 -0.95
CA PRO A 54 8.34 8.73 -1.68
C PRO A 54 7.57 9.09 -2.96
N GLY A 55 7.64 10.36 -3.35
CA GLY A 55 7.09 10.83 -4.62
C GLY A 55 5.89 11.74 -4.47
N ILE A 56 5.53 12.36 -5.59
CA ILE A 56 4.37 13.26 -5.72
C ILE A 56 3.44 12.64 -6.74
N PHE A 57 2.14 12.57 -6.41
CA PHE A 57 1.15 11.90 -7.23
C PHE A 57 0.03 12.85 -7.61
N SER A 58 -0.37 12.85 -8.87
CA SER A 58 -1.40 13.77 -9.39
C SER A 58 -2.45 13.07 -10.25
N LYS A 59 -2.36 11.76 -10.42
CA LYS A 59 -3.27 10.99 -11.26
C LYS A 59 -3.48 9.60 -10.69
N SER A 60 -4.51 8.92 -11.19
CA SER A 60 -4.78 7.54 -10.82
C SER A 60 -3.66 6.62 -11.28
N GLN A 61 -3.14 5.81 -10.37
CA GLN A 61 -2.01 4.93 -10.65
C GLN A 61 -1.81 3.91 -9.54
N ARG A 62 -0.98 2.92 -9.83
CA ARG A 62 -0.46 2.01 -8.81
C ARG A 62 0.93 2.47 -8.40
N ILE A 63 1.18 2.53 -7.10
CA ILE A 63 2.49 2.85 -6.55
C ILE A 63 2.95 1.73 -5.64
N GLY A 64 4.27 1.54 -5.57
CA GLY A 64 4.85 0.54 -4.69
C GLY A 64 6.15 1.04 -4.10
N TRP A 65 6.43 0.62 -2.86
CA TRP A 65 7.66 1.01 -2.16
C TRP A 65 8.02 -0.02 -1.09
N ALA A 66 9.32 -0.01 -0.76
CA ALA A 66 9.85 -0.81 0.35
C ALA A 66 9.99 0.06 1.59
N PHE A 67 9.77 -0.53 2.75
CA PHE A 67 9.98 0.18 4.01
C PHE A 67 10.30 -0.81 5.13
N THR A 68 10.89 -0.30 6.21
CA THR A 68 11.10 -1.06 7.44
C THR A 68 10.08 -0.60 8.48
N ALA A 69 9.31 -1.53 9.01
CA ALA A 69 8.29 -1.21 10.01
C ALA A 69 8.94 -0.81 11.33
N THR A 70 8.39 0.22 11.97
CA THR A 70 8.85 0.68 13.28
C THR A 70 8.00 0.15 14.42
N SER A 71 6.84 -0.44 14.11
CA SER A 71 5.94 -1.00 15.12
C SER A 71 5.11 -2.14 14.53
N PRO A 72 4.51 -3.00 15.37
CA PRO A 72 3.57 -4.02 14.91
C PRO A 72 2.15 -3.49 14.68
N ASN A 73 1.91 -2.22 14.97
CA ASN A 73 0.59 -1.62 14.81
C ASN A 73 0.14 -1.60 13.35
N PRO A 74 -1.17 -1.52 13.07
CA PRO A 74 -1.66 -1.40 11.70
C PRO A 74 -0.99 -0.26 10.94
N MET A 75 -0.81 -0.43 9.63
CA MET A 75 -0.35 0.66 8.79
C MET A 75 -1.38 1.78 8.79
N SER A 76 -0.88 3.01 8.67
CA SER A 76 -1.75 4.17 8.47
C SER A 76 -1.45 4.81 7.13
N LEU A 77 -2.51 5.18 6.42
CA LEU A 77 -2.41 5.93 5.18
C LEU A 77 -3.01 7.31 5.38
N SER A 78 -2.31 8.32 4.93
CA SER A 78 -2.80 9.68 4.86
C SER A 78 -2.11 10.39 3.70
N TYR A 79 -2.63 11.54 3.29
CA TYR A 79 -1.96 12.32 2.26
C TYR A 79 -1.81 13.77 2.69
N THR A 80 -0.81 14.42 2.13
CA THR A 80 -0.57 15.84 2.29
C THR A 80 -0.73 16.51 0.93
N VAL A 81 -1.48 17.61 0.87
CA VAL A 81 -1.70 18.35 -0.36
C VAL A 81 -0.43 19.10 -0.77
N VAL A 82 -0.01 18.90 -2.01
CA VAL A 82 1.08 19.67 -2.62
C VAL A 82 0.51 20.83 -3.42
N SER A 83 -0.55 20.59 -4.20
CA SER A 83 -1.20 21.63 -4.99
C SER A 83 -2.68 21.29 -5.22
N GLY A 84 -3.50 22.32 -5.42
CA GLY A 84 -4.91 22.16 -5.75
C GLY A 84 -5.77 21.71 -4.59
N SER A 85 -6.90 21.09 -4.92
CA SER A 85 -7.87 20.53 -3.97
C SER A 85 -8.13 19.07 -4.32
N PRO A 86 -7.15 18.18 -4.10
CA PRO A 86 -7.26 16.81 -4.58
C PRO A 86 -8.24 15.98 -3.75
N THR A 87 -8.86 15.01 -4.44
CA THR A 87 -9.56 13.90 -3.79
C THR A 87 -8.74 12.65 -4.00
N VAL A 88 -8.66 11.80 -2.96
CA VAL A 88 -7.81 10.61 -2.96
C VAL A 88 -8.61 9.41 -2.48
N LYS A 89 -8.59 8.33 -3.27
CA LYS A 89 -9.23 7.09 -2.92
C LYS A 89 -8.26 5.93 -3.16
N VAL A 90 -8.18 5.01 -2.21
CA VAL A 90 -7.39 3.79 -2.31
C VAL A 90 -8.32 2.61 -2.54
N TRP A 91 -8.12 1.89 -3.65
CA TRP A 91 -8.96 0.77 -4.05
C TRP A 91 -8.44 -0.56 -3.54
N TYR A 92 -7.13 -0.79 -3.70
CA TYR A 92 -6.51 -2.08 -3.42
C TYR A 92 -5.16 -1.88 -2.77
N MET A 93 -4.77 -2.84 -1.94
CA MET A 93 -3.49 -2.78 -1.25
C MET A 93 -2.89 -4.17 -1.07
N VAL A 94 -1.58 -4.26 -1.24
CA VAL A 94 -0.81 -5.46 -0.92
C VAL A 94 0.32 -5.05 0.01
N LEU A 95 0.48 -5.79 1.10
CA LEU A 95 1.62 -5.68 2.00
C LEU A 95 2.20 -7.07 2.17
N CYS A 96 3.46 -7.25 1.81
CA CYS A 96 4.13 -8.52 1.98
C CYS A 96 5.55 -8.30 2.45
N LYS A 97 6.22 -9.37 2.87
CA LYS A 97 7.63 -9.27 3.23
C LYS A 97 8.46 -8.89 2.00
N LEU A 98 9.48 -8.07 2.22
CA LEU A 98 10.31 -7.58 1.12
C LEU A 98 11.02 -8.73 0.39
N ASP A 99 11.51 -9.72 1.10
CA ASP A 99 12.18 -10.88 0.48
C ASP A 99 11.20 -11.70 -0.38
N GLU A 100 9.93 -11.84 0.04
CA GLU A 100 8.90 -12.49 -0.77
C GLU A 100 8.61 -11.70 -2.04
N TYR A 101 8.55 -10.37 -1.94
CA TYR A 101 8.38 -9.52 -3.11
C TYR A 101 9.55 -9.69 -4.08
N GLN A 102 10.78 -9.62 -3.57
CA GLN A 102 11.97 -9.71 -4.42
C GLN A 102 12.06 -11.06 -5.15
N ALA A 103 11.63 -12.14 -4.50
CA ALA A 103 11.62 -13.47 -5.10
C ALA A 103 10.49 -13.67 -6.12
N ASN A 104 9.42 -12.88 -6.05
CA ASN A 104 8.22 -13.05 -6.87
C ASN A 104 7.78 -11.75 -7.56
N LYS A 105 8.71 -10.88 -7.85
CA LYS A 105 8.43 -9.52 -8.33
C LYS A 105 7.50 -9.50 -9.54
N ALA A 106 7.75 -10.33 -10.55
CA ALA A 106 6.95 -10.32 -11.78
C ALA A 106 5.50 -10.73 -11.52
N LEU A 107 5.26 -11.67 -10.61
CA LEU A 107 3.91 -12.07 -10.24
C LEU A 107 3.19 -10.98 -9.47
N ILE A 108 3.85 -10.40 -8.48
CA ILE A 108 3.24 -9.38 -7.62
C ILE A 108 2.95 -8.12 -8.42
N ASP A 109 3.87 -7.69 -9.28
CA ASP A 109 3.68 -6.50 -10.12
C ASP A 109 2.52 -6.66 -11.12
N GLY A 110 2.13 -7.89 -11.42
CA GLY A 110 1.02 -8.18 -12.30
C GLY A 110 -0.34 -8.26 -11.61
N LEU A 111 -0.39 -8.16 -10.29
CA LEU A 111 -1.61 -8.29 -9.51
C LEU A 111 -2.01 -6.97 -8.87
N TYR A 112 -3.32 -6.73 -8.79
CA TYR A 112 -3.84 -5.58 -8.05
C TYR A 112 -3.91 -5.88 -6.56
N TRP A 113 -4.33 -7.10 -6.22
CA TRP A 113 -4.48 -7.56 -4.85
C TRP A 113 -4.64 -9.08 -4.81
N PHE A 114 -4.48 -9.67 -3.64
CA PHE A 114 -4.79 -11.07 -3.39
C PHE A 114 -5.04 -11.25 -1.89
N ASP A 115 -5.79 -12.30 -1.54
CA ASP A 115 -6.13 -12.62 -0.15
C ASP A 115 -5.08 -13.53 0.46
N GLY A 116 -4.53 -13.11 1.62
CA GLY A 116 -3.65 -13.93 2.45
C GLY A 116 -2.63 -14.74 1.64
N ASP A 117 -2.62 -16.05 1.84
CA ASP A 117 -1.69 -16.98 1.22
C ASP A 117 -2.20 -17.54 -0.13
N THR A 118 -3.18 -16.91 -0.71
CA THR A 118 -3.82 -17.46 -1.92
C THR A 118 -3.09 -17.13 -3.20
N MET A 119 -2.03 -16.35 -3.15
CA MET A 119 -1.29 -15.99 -4.34
C MET A 119 -0.74 -17.24 -5.03
N PRO A 120 -1.05 -17.45 -6.31
CA PRO A 120 -0.53 -18.60 -7.03
C PRO A 120 0.97 -18.49 -7.25
N ARG A 121 1.60 -19.63 -7.34
CA ARG A 121 3.02 -19.70 -7.68
C ARG A 121 3.22 -19.64 -9.17
N ALA A 122 4.41 -19.25 -9.52
CA ALA A 122 4.82 -19.32 -10.92
C ALA A 122 4.85 -20.76 -11.41
#